data_968a94e569b34dfaa8d3edb727c6ddf5
#
_entry.id   968a94e569b34dfaa8d3edb727c6ddf5
#
_cell.length_a   1.000
_cell.length_b   1.000
_cell.length_c   1.000
_cell.angle_alpha   90.00
_cell.angle_beta   90.00
_cell.angle_gamma   90.00
#
_symmetry.space_group_name_H-M   'P 1'
#
loop_
_entity.id
_entity.type
_entity.pdbx_description
1 polymer ?
#
loop_
_entity_poly.entity_id
_entity_poly.type
_entity_poly.pdbx_seq_one_letter_code
_entity_poly.pdbx_strand_id
1 'polypeptide(L)'
;LLIKKFMKQRQGSSRLVFRILPGIVLLLMLLSAYSGNRAVLPSGIKWEVLGQGLAVTNVPGPHISKYADSRVTVVKIDPAFYTFDLAVSSESDSLQRTIKEWCELENFDGAINAGMYSLIDHVSGVGYMQHYSHINNPVIKENFNAMVVFNTSDSLLPPFQIVDMVNQDWKTIVPKYHCCFQSIRMIDNNTIPVYWKPKRVQRCSMTLLATDKSGNVLFLFARSPYTANEMTKFMLAAGLDIRTAMYLEGGPEASMYVKSPGNEMIKFGSFVSYSNPNDDNLELRKMPNVLGFKRK
;
A
#
# COMPACT_ATOMS: atom_id res chain seq x y z
N LEU A 1 -26.44 -73.68 32.72
CA LEU A 1 -27.18 -72.45 33.05
C LEU A 1 -26.66 -71.37 32.15
N LEU A 2 -27.48 -70.67 31.45
CA LEU A 2 -27.05 -69.63 30.51
C LEU A 2 -26.69 -70.18 29.13
N ILE A 3 -27.65 -70.27 28.30
CA ILE A 3 -27.63 -70.01 26.85
C ILE A 3 -29.06 -70.24 26.36
N LYS A 4 -29.81 -69.17 26.16
CA LYS A 4 -30.96 -69.05 25.26
C LYS A 4 -31.60 -67.66 25.40
N LYS A 5 -31.17 -66.76 24.51
CA LYS A 5 -32.01 -65.65 23.98
C LYS A 5 -31.19 -64.82 22.99
N PHE A 6 -31.03 -65.42 21.82
CA PHE A 6 -30.74 -64.62 20.65
C PHE A 6 -31.67 -65.15 19.55
N MET A 7 -32.63 -64.37 19.20
CA MET A 7 -33.29 -64.21 17.91
C MET A 7 -34.68 -63.62 18.07
N LYS A 8 -34.78 -62.35 17.85
CA LYS A 8 -35.88 -61.61 17.19
C LYS A 8 -35.59 -60.13 17.23
N GLN A 9 -35.21 -59.57 16.13
CA GLN A 9 -35.97 -58.60 15.34
C GLN A 9 -35.05 -57.87 14.37
N ARG A 10 -35.05 -58.30 13.15
CA ARG A 10 -34.79 -57.44 12.01
C ARG A 10 -36.11 -57.01 11.46
N GLN A 11 -36.44 -55.72 11.62
CA GLN A 11 -37.28 -54.92 10.72
C GLN A 11 -37.34 -53.51 11.30
N GLY A 12 -36.81 -52.52 10.54
CA GLY A 12 -37.04 -51.14 10.86
C GLY A 12 -35.83 -50.22 10.72
N SER A 13 -35.20 -50.14 9.54
CA SER A 13 -34.24 -49.06 9.28
C SER A 13 -34.20 -48.69 7.79
N SER A 14 -35.31 -48.35 7.18
CA SER A 14 -35.35 -47.82 5.82
C SER A 14 -36.01 -46.45 5.69
N ARG A 15 -36.25 -45.73 6.80
CA ARG A 15 -36.88 -44.38 6.76
C ARG A 15 -36.01 -43.21 7.25
N LEU A 16 -34.75 -43.48 7.63
CA LEU A 16 -33.89 -42.37 8.16
C LEU A 16 -32.94 -41.78 7.12
N VAL A 17 -32.73 -42.44 5.97
CA VAL A 17 -31.74 -41.99 4.97
C VAL A 17 -32.28 -40.89 4.04
N PHE A 18 -33.61 -40.72 3.90
CA PHE A 18 -34.19 -39.75 2.97
C PHE A 18 -34.47 -38.36 3.53
N ARG A 19 -34.22 -38.08 4.83
CA ARG A 19 -34.48 -36.76 5.43
C ARG A 19 -33.21 -35.89 5.60
N ILE A 20 -32.01 -36.42 5.33
CA ILE A 20 -30.76 -35.70 5.48
C ILE A 20 -30.32 -35.02 4.17
N LEU A 21 -30.77 -35.52 3.00
CA LEU A 21 -30.37 -34.95 1.70
C LEU A 21 -30.81 -33.47 1.46
N PRO A 22 -32.03 -33.02 1.79
CA PRO A 22 -32.42 -31.66 1.50
C PRO A 22 -31.69 -30.63 2.37
N GLY A 23 -31.27 -31.00 3.58
CA GLY A 23 -30.54 -30.09 4.48
C GLY A 23 -29.08 -29.85 4.01
N ILE A 24 -28.43 -30.89 3.48
CA ILE A 24 -27.05 -30.79 2.96
C ILE A 24 -27.02 -30.01 1.65
N VAL A 25 -28.02 -30.19 0.77
CA VAL A 25 -28.13 -29.44 -0.49
C VAL A 25 -28.42 -27.95 -0.21
N LEU A 26 -29.24 -27.65 0.77
CA LEU A 26 -29.52 -26.28 1.19
C LEU A 26 -28.29 -25.62 1.84
N LEU A 27 -27.51 -26.35 2.63
CA LEU A 27 -26.25 -25.86 3.23
C LEU A 27 -25.18 -25.62 2.16
N LEU A 28 -25.08 -26.50 1.15
CA LEU A 28 -24.16 -26.31 0.02
C LEU A 28 -24.59 -25.14 -0.88
N MET A 29 -25.89 -24.91 -1.07
CA MET A 29 -26.39 -23.73 -1.79
C MET A 29 -26.17 -22.44 -0.99
N LEU A 30 -26.28 -22.45 0.33
CA LEU A 30 -25.97 -21.30 1.18
C LEU A 30 -24.45 -21.01 1.24
N LEU A 31 -23.61 -22.04 1.17
CA LEU A 31 -22.15 -21.87 1.06
C LEU A 31 -21.71 -21.33 -0.31
N SER A 32 -22.41 -21.68 -1.39
CA SER A 32 -22.14 -21.11 -2.72
C SER A 32 -22.63 -19.65 -2.88
N ALA A 33 -23.65 -19.24 -2.13
CA ALA A 33 -24.13 -17.85 -2.11
C ALA A 33 -23.22 -16.90 -1.27
N TYR A 34 -22.32 -17.46 -0.44
CA TYR A 34 -21.35 -16.67 0.35
C TYR A 34 -19.98 -16.50 -0.34
N SER A 35 -19.84 -16.97 -1.57
CA SER A 35 -18.73 -16.56 -2.41
C SER A 35 -18.98 -15.13 -2.90
N GLY A 36 -18.84 -14.17 -1.99
CA GLY A 36 -18.78 -12.76 -2.34
C GLY A 36 -17.79 -12.59 -3.48
N ASN A 37 -18.10 -11.77 -4.48
CA ASN A 37 -17.31 -11.42 -5.66
C ASN A 37 -15.84 -11.13 -5.27
N ARG A 38 -15.04 -12.18 -5.04
CA ARG A 38 -13.59 -12.06 -5.04
C ARG A 38 -13.22 -11.77 -6.49
N ALA A 39 -12.70 -10.58 -6.74
CA ALA A 39 -12.05 -10.30 -7.99
C ALA A 39 -11.01 -11.41 -8.22
N VAL A 40 -11.22 -12.23 -9.24
CA VAL A 40 -10.23 -13.23 -9.67
C VAL A 40 -9.09 -12.40 -10.23
N LEU A 41 -7.99 -12.31 -9.48
CA LEU A 41 -6.79 -11.64 -9.96
C LEU A 41 -6.27 -12.43 -11.16
N PRO A 42 -6.05 -11.79 -12.32
CA PRO A 42 -5.59 -12.48 -13.51
C PRO A 42 -4.23 -13.14 -13.26
N SER A 43 -4.02 -14.32 -13.79
CA SER A 43 -2.74 -15.01 -13.79
C SER A 43 -1.73 -14.18 -14.61
N GLY A 44 -0.87 -13.44 -13.92
CA GLY A 44 0.18 -12.62 -14.50
C GLY A 44 -0.21 -11.13 -14.63
N ILE A 45 0.59 -10.27 -14.02
CA ILE A 45 0.47 -8.82 -14.16
C ILE A 45 1.08 -8.40 -15.50
N LYS A 46 0.32 -7.66 -16.31
CA LYS A 46 0.84 -7.01 -17.52
C LYS A 46 1.41 -5.66 -17.15
N TRP A 47 2.71 -5.50 -17.35
CA TRP A 47 3.41 -4.24 -17.15
C TRP A 47 3.54 -3.49 -18.48
N GLU A 48 3.19 -2.22 -18.48
CA GLU A 48 3.53 -1.26 -19.53
C GLU A 48 4.90 -0.67 -19.20
N VAL A 49 5.86 -0.84 -20.11
CA VAL A 49 7.22 -0.33 -19.94
C VAL A 49 7.26 1.13 -20.34
N LEU A 50 7.56 2.02 -19.42
CA LEU A 50 7.70 3.46 -19.64
C LEU A 50 9.14 3.86 -19.97
N GLY A 51 10.11 3.01 -19.61
CA GLY A 51 11.53 3.20 -19.84
C GLY A 51 12.34 2.07 -19.21
N GLN A 52 13.64 2.06 -19.45
CA GLN A 52 14.53 1.08 -18.82
C GLN A 52 14.46 1.21 -17.30
N GLY A 53 14.05 0.15 -16.62
CA GLY A 53 13.86 0.13 -15.15
C GLY A 53 12.61 0.86 -14.65
N LEU A 54 11.70 1.30 -15.54
CA LEU A 54 10.45 1.95 -15.18
C LEU A 54 9.26 1.30 -15.89
N ALA A 55 8.27 0.86 -15.13
CA ALA A 55 7.06 0.26 -15.68
C ALA A 55 5.84 0.62 -14.83
N VAL A 56 4.66 0.59 -15.44
CA VAL A 56 3.38 0.84 -14.78
C VAL A 56 2.40 -0.28 -15.05
N THR A 57 1.51 -0.51 -14.11
CA THR A 57 0.36 -1.40 -14.29
C THR A 57 -0.86 -0.86 -13.55
N ASN A 58 -2.05 -1.26 -14.01
CA ASN A 58 -3.32 -1.01 -13.35
C ASN A 58 -4.00 -2.34 -13.06
N VAL A 59 -3.98 -2.78 -11.83
CA VAL A 59 -4.60 -4.04 -11.41
C VAL A 59 -5.98 -3.81 -10.77
N PRO A 60 -6.93 -4.75 -10.88
CA PRO A 60 -8.18 -4.68 -10.14
C PRO A 60 -7.92 -4.53 -8.65
N GLY A 61 -8.62 -3.62 -7.98
CA GLY A 61 -8.49 -3.40 -6.54
C GLY A 61 -9.03 -4.56 -5.68
N PRO A 62 -8.99 -4.45 -4.36
CA PRO A 62 -9.45 -5.49 -3.43
C PRO A 62 -10.87 -6.00 -3.69
N HIS A 63 -11.75 -5.11 -4.12
CA HIS A 63 -13.14 -5.38 -4.52
C HIS A 63 -13.64 -4.22 -5.37
N ILE A 64 -14.80 -4.41 -6.00
CA ILE A 64 -15.50 -3.34 -6.72
C ILE A 64 -15.97 -2.30 -5.70
N SER A 65 -15.55 -1.06 -5.88
CA SER A 65 -15.96 0.10 -5.08
C SER A 65 -17.13 0.82 -5.76
N LYS A 66 -17.98 1.45 -4.95
CA LYS A 66 -19.02 2.38 -5.44
C LYS A 66 -18.40 3.65 -6.06
N TYR A 67 -17.18 3.99 -5.69
CA TYR A 67 -16.50 5.23 -6.06
C TYR A 67 -15.24 4.92 -6.86
N ALA A 68 -14.94 5.78 -7.83
CA ALA A 68 -13.81 5.69 -8.74
C ALA A 68 -13.78 4.38 -9.56
N ASP A 69 -12.60 3.99 -10.03
CA ASP A 69 -12.41 2.95 -11.06
C ASP A 69 -12.18 1.54 -10.50
N SER A 70 -12.15 1.37 -9.19
CA SER A 70 -11.85 0.11 -8.50
C SER A 70 -10.50 -0.52 -8.89
N ARG A 71 -9.52 0.32 -9.23
CA ARG A 71 -8.19 -0.12 -9.64
C ARG A 71 -7.11 0.41 -8.71
N VAL A 72 -5.99 -0.29 -8.72
CA VAL A 72 -4.74 0.16 -8.08
C VAL A 72 -3.70 0.36 -9.18
N THR A 73 -3.23 1.59 -9.32
CA THR A 73 -2.09 1.92 -10.17
C THR A 73 -0.81 1.61 -9.42
N VAL A 74 0.10 0.86 -10.06
CA VAL A 74 1.39 0.50 -9.48
C VAL A 74 2.50 0.91 -10.44
N VAL A 75 3.43 1.72 -9.97
CA VAL A 75 4.65 2.10 -10.69
C VAL A 75 5.80 1.31 -10.09
N LYS A 76 6.53 0.58 -10.93
CA LYS A 76 7.72 -0.18 -10.56
C LYS A 76 8.96 0.55 -11.04
N ILE A 77 9.89 0.82 -10.11
CA ILE A 77 11.09 1.61 -10.31
C ILE A 77 12.29 0.77 -9.86
N ASP A 78 13.23 0.54 -10.79
CA ASP A 78 14.46 -0.20 -10.49
C ASP A 78 15.55 0.78 -10.00
N PRO A 79 16.02 0.63 -8.75
CA PRO A 79 17.09 1.48 -8.20
C PRO A 79 18.44 1.37 -8.94
N ALA A 80 18.61 0.38 -9.82
CA ALA A 80 19.79 0.31 -10.67
C ALA A 80 19.83 1.43 -11.72
N PHE A 81 18.66 1.91 -12.17
CA PHE A 81 18.52 2.94 -13.20
C PHE A 81 18.03 4.29 -12.68
N TYR A 82 17.48 4.34 -11.46
CA TYR A 82 16.92 5.55 -10.85
C TYR A 82 17.51 5.84 -9.48
N THR A 83 17.67 7.12 -9.19
CA THR A 83 17.93 7.63 -7.84
C THR A 83 16.63 8.13 -7.23
N PHE A 84 16.60 8.17 -5.89
CA PHE A 84 15.48 8.70 -5.13
C PHE A 84 15.91 9.92 -4.34
N ASP A 85 15.00 10.87 -4.16
CA ASP A 85 15.28 12.05 -3.36
C ASP A 85 14.01 12.60 -2.68
N LEU A 86 14.18 13.39 -1.62
CA LEU A 86 13.09 14.11 -0.97
C LEU A 86 13.06 15.55 -1.47
N ALA A 87 11.87 16.04 -1.82
CA ALA A 87 11.62 17.46 -1.88
C ALA A 87 10.87 17.86 -0.61
N VAL A 88 11.45 18.78 0.16
CA VAL A 88 11.00 19.17 1.50
C VAL A 88 10.85 20.69 1.57
N SER A 89 9.62 21.19 1.73
CA SER A 89 9.36 22.64 1.68
C SER A 89 10.08 23.42 2.77
N SER A 90 10.26 22.84 3.97
CA SER A 90 10.99 23.49 5.08
C SER A 90 12.49 23.70 4.81
N GLU A 91 13.05 23.06 3.80
CA GLU A 91 14.44 23.24 3.40
C GLU A 91 14.60 24.42 2.42
N SER A 92 13.50 24.92 1.87
CA SER A 92 13.50 26.02 0.90
C SER A 92 12.64 27.19 1.37
N ASP A 93 11.45 27.34 0.83
CA ASP A 93 10.59 28.52 1.02
C ASP A 93 9.37 28.23 1.91
N SER A 94 9.24 27.03 2.42
CA SER A 94 8.10 26.53 3.23
C SER A 94 6.76 26.57 2.50
N LEU A 95 6.75 26.61 1.17
CA LEU A 95 5.53 26.61 0.37
C LEU A 95 5.13 25.19 0.00
N GLN A 96 3.87 24.88 0.16
CA GLN A 96 3.29 23.65 -0.37
C GLN A 96 3.12 23.76 -1.90
N ARG A 97 3.34 22.65 -2.58
CA ARG A 97 3.19 22.51 -4.04
C ARG A 97 2.38 21.28 -4.38
N THR A 98 1.74 21.28 -5.52
CA THR A 98 1.20 20.04 -6.10
C THR A 98 2.34 19.10 -6.44
N ILE A 99 2.03 17.81 -6.56
CA ILE A 99 3.06 16.81 -6.90
C ILE A 99 3.72 17.09 -8.25
N LYS A 100 2.98 17.68 -9.20
CA LYS A 100 3.51 18.07 -10.51
C LYS A 100 4.48 19.24 -10.37
N GLU A 101 4.12 20.31 -9.63
CA GLU A 101 5.00 21.46 -9.37
C GLU A 101 6.29 21.03 -8.67
N TRP A 102 6.22 20.05 -7.74
CA TRP A 102 7.41 19.47 -7.11
C TRP A 102 8.31 18.75 -8.13
N CYS A 103 7.73 17.92 -9.01
CA CYS A 103 8.51 17.23 -10.04
C CYS A 103 9.16 18.18 -11.04
N GLU A 104 8.49 19.27 -11.40
CA GLU A 104 9.04 20.30 -12.28
C GLU A 104 10.19 21.07 -11.60
N LEU A 105 10.04 21.44 -10.31
CA LEU A 105 11.05 22.17 -9.55
C LEU A 105 12.33 21.35 -9.33
N GLU A 106 12.18 20.08 -8.93
CA GLU A 106 13.30 19.19 -8.56
C GLU A 106 13.80 18.34 -9.74
N ASN A 107 13.20 18.51 -10.92
CA ASN A 107 13.50 17.71 -12.11
C ASN A 107 13.38 16.20 -11.86
N PHE A 108 12.29 15.79 -11.20
CA PHE A 108 11.96 14.37 -11.02
C PHE A 108 11.19 13.82 -12.21
N ASP A 109 11.47 12.55 -12.55
CA ASP A 109 10.69 11.78 -13.53
C ASP A 109 9.35 11.32 -12.94
N GLY A 110 9.23 11.33 -11.61
CA GLY A 110 7.99 11.05 -10.92
C GLY A 110 8.15 11.17 -9.42
N ALA A 111 7.01 11.22 -8.73
CA ALA A 111 6.96 11.36 -7.27
C ALA A 111 5.69 10.75 -6.68
N ILE A 112 5.72 10.55 -5.37
CA ILE A 112 4.62 10.15 -4.50
C ILE A 112 4.71 10.92 -3.18
N ASN A 113 3.64 10.98 -2.38
CA ASN A 113 3.69 11.59 -1.05
C ASN A 113 4.86 11.03 -0.21
N ALA A 114 5.54 11.88 0.55
CA ALA A 114 6.56 11.45 1.51
C ALA A 114 5.96 11.29 2.92
N GLY A 115 4.90 10.47 3.04
CA GLY A 115 4.17 10.27 4.28
C GLY A 115 3.17 11.40 4.59
N MET A 116 2.50 11.27 5.73
CA MET A 116 1.55 12.27 6.24
C MET A 116 2.29 13.50 6.76
N TYR A 117 1.69 14.67 6.61
CA TYR A 117 2.23 15.92 7.15
C TYR A 117 1.34 16.51 8.26
N SER A 118 1.95 17.37 9.06
CA SER A 118 1.32 18.01 10.21
C SER A 118 0.27 19.03 9.78
N LEU A 119 -0.93 18.94 10.34
CA LEU A 119 -1.99 19.94 10.15
C LEU A 119 -1.81 21.18 11.03
N ILE A 120 -0.75 21.24 11.86
CA ILE A 120 -0.46 22.38 12.73
C ILE A 120 0.34 23.45 11.99
N ASP A 121 1.43 23.02 11.35
CA ASP A 121 2.33 23.93 10.62
C ASP A 121 2.24 23.76 9.10
N HIS A 122 1.58 22.71 8.62
CA HIS A 122 1.43 22.38 7.22
C HIS A 122 2.75 22.18 6.43
N VAL A 123 3.85 21.95 7.13
CA VAL A 123 5.22 21.87 6.60
C VAL A 123 5.92 20.61 7.05
N SER A 124 5.85 20.28 8.35
CA SER A 124 6.56 19.13 8.93
C SER A 124 5.87 17.81 8.61
N GLY A 125 6.63 16.75 8.38
CA GLY A 125 6.12 15.39 8.40
C GLY A 125 5.55 15.03 9.78
N VAL A 126 4.60 14.09 9.86
CA VAL A 126 4.05 13.64 11.15
C VAL A 126 5.06 12.79 11.94
N GLY A 127 5.89 11.99 11.26
CA GLY A 127 6.98 11.22 11.85
C GLY A 127 8.35 11.81 11.54
N TYR A 128 9.40 11.17 12.01
CA TYR A 128 10.77 11.57 11.72
C TYR A 128 10.99 11.69 10.21
N MET A 129 11.63 12.79 9.79
CA MET A 129 11.98 13.04 8.39
C MET A 129 13.29 13.83 8.31
N GLN A 130 14.20 13.32 7.48
CA GLN A 130 15.52 13.91 7.25
C GLN A 130 15.88 13.84 5.77
N HIS A 131 16.39 14.94 5.24
CA HIS A 131 16.98 15.06 3.93
C HIS A 131 18.41 15.59 4.08
N TYR A 132 19.42 14.73 3.93
CA TYR A 132 20.83 15.01 4.22
C TYR A 132 21.04 15.62 5.60
N SER A 133 21.52 16.87 5.67
CA SER A 133 21.74 17.59 6.94
C SER A 133 20.48 18.29 7.47
N HIS A 134 19.42 18.40 6.63
CA HIS A 134 18.17 19.04 7.02
C HIS A 134 17.23 18.06 7.73
N ILE A 135 16.84 18.41 8.94
CA ILE A 135 15.84 17.64 9.71
C ILE A 135 14.50 18.38 9.65
N ASN A 136 13.57 17.86 8.86
CA ASN A 136 12.22 18.41 8.76
C ASN A 136 11.40 18.17 10.04
N ASN A 137 11.45 16.94 10.58
CA ASN A 137 10.86 16.61 11.87
C ASN A 137 11.78 15.66 12.66
N PRO A 138 12.27 16.04 13.85
CA PRO A 138 13.14 15.21 14.68
C PRO A 138 12.40 14.13 15.49
N VAL A 139 11.07 14.11 15.49
CA VAL A 139 10.27 13.27 16.38
C VAL A 139 10.05 11.88 15.81
N ILE A 140 10.56 10.86 16.51
CA ILE A 140 10.20 9.47 16.24
C ILE A 140 8.78 9.22 16.76
N LYS A 141 7.86 8.89 15.86
CA LYS A 141 6.47 8.60 16.18
C LYS A 141 6.32 7.12 16.55
N GLU A 142 5.93 6.82 17.79
CA GLU A 142 5.89 5.44 18.31
C GLU A 142 5.02 4.47 17.51
N ASN A 143 3.92 4.96 16.94
CA ASN A 143 3.00 4.12 16.17
C ASN A 143 3.36 3.98 14.69
N PHE A 144 4.42 4.66 14.22
CA PHE A 144 4.93 4.59 12.87
C PHE A 144 6.13 3.65 12.84
N ASN A 145 5.88 2.40 12.54
CA ASN A 145 6.84 1.32 12.70
C ASN A 145 7.57 0.94 11.41
N ALA A 146 7.56 1.81 10.40
CA ALA A 146 8.35 1.69 9.19
C ALA A 146 9.11 2.98 8.92
N MET A 147 10.34 2.85 8.44
CA MET A 147 11.17 3.97 7.99
C MET A 147 11.75 3.63 6.63
N VAL A 148 11.44 4.44 5.62
CA VAL A 148 12.14 4.34 4.35
C VAL A 148 13.48 5.06 4.48
N VAL A 149 14.53 4.47 3.91
CA VAL A 149 15.90 5.02 3.88
C VAL A 149 16.48 4.89 2.48
N PHE A 150 17.20 5.90 2.04
CA PHE A 150 17.86 5.94 0.73
C PHE A 150 19.01 6.94 0.72
N ASN A 151 19.78 6.96 -0.38
CA ASN A 151 20.98 7.76 -0.51
C ASN A 151 22.04 7.39 0.54
N THR A 152 22.70 6.25 0.36
CA THR A 152 23.85 5.81 1.17
C THR A 152 25.14 6.03 0.43
N SER A 153 26.23 6.33 1.16
CA SER A 153 27.60 6.32 0.64
C SER A 153 28.23 4.93 0.64
N ASP A 154 27.60 3.95 1.30
CA ASP A 154 28.09 2.58 1.38
C ASP A 154 27.49 1.74 0.25
N SER A 155 28.30 1.38 -0.75
CA SER A 155 27.90 0.58 -1.91
C SER A 155 27.49 -0.87 -1.56
N LEU A 156 27.78 -1.34 -0.36
CA LEU A 156 27.37 -2.66 0.12
C LEU A 156 25.92 -2.67 0.65
N LEU A 157 25.33 -1.49 0.86
CA LEU A 157 23.96 -1.36 1.33
C LEU A 157 22.99 -1.20 0.14
N PRO A 158 21.74 -1.66 0.29
CA PRO A 158 20.69 -1.37 -0.70
C PRO A 158 20.54 0.14 -0.91
N PRO A 159 20.50 0.65 -2.15
CA PRO A 159 20.36 2.10 -2.41
C PRO A 159 19.01 2.65 -1.90
N PHE A 160 18.04 1.78 -1.68
CA PHE A 160 16.71 2.07 -1.15
C PHE A 160 16.18 0.88 -0.38
N GLN A 161 15.62 1.09 0.82
CA GLN A 161 14.91 0.06 1.56
C GLN A 161 13.87 0.64 2.51
N ILE A 162 12.88 -0.18 2.85
CA ILE A 162 11.94 0.09 3.95
C ILE A 162 12.39 -0.73 5.15
N VAL A 163 12.81 -0.05 6.20
CA VAL A 163 13.27 -0.65 7.46
C VAL A 163 12.07 -0.88 8.37
N ASP A 164 11.89 -2.11 8.80
CA ASP A 164 10.91 -2.50 9.82
C ASP A 164 11.45 -2.18 11.21
N MET A 165 10.95 -1.13 11.82
CA MET A 165 11.45 -0.64 13.10
C MET A 165 11.12 -1.55 14.30
N VAL A 166 10.31 -2.60 14.10
CA VAL A 166 9.98 -3.58 15.15
C VAL A 166 10.91 -4.79 15.09
N ASN A 167 11.21 -5.27 13.87
CA ASN A 167 11.91 -6.54 13.67
C ASN A 167 13.39 -6.36 13.24
N GLN A 168 13.82 -5.13 12.94
CA GLN A 168 15.20 -4.83 12.54
C GLN A 168 15.84 -3.83 13.51
N ASP A 169 17.17 -3.87 13.62
CA ASP A 169 17.93 -2.86 14.36
C ASP A 169 18.03 -1.56 13.53
N TRP A 170 16.94 -0.84 13.50
CA TRP A 170 16.83 0.40 12.75
C TRP A 170 17.80 1.49 13.24
N LYS A 171 18.16 1.46 14.53
CA LYS A 171 19.10 2.43 15.12
C LYS A 171 20.49 2.30 14.54
N THR A 172 20.89 1.10 14.10
CA THR A 172 22.15 0.84 13.41
C THR A 172 22.02 1.03 11.89
N ILE A 173 20.83 0.78 11.30
CA ILE A 173 20.63 0.85 9.85
C ILE A 173 20.44 2.29 9.38
N VAL A 174 19.49 3.03 9.98
CA VAL A 174 19.07 4.36 9.52
C VAL A 174 20.23 5.35 9.42
N PRO A 175 21.17 5.44 10.38
CA PRO A 175 22.28 6.39 10.30
C PRO A 175 23.28 6.17 9.15
N LYS A 176 23.18 5.05 8.42
CA LYS A 176 23.98 4.77 7.23
C LYS A 176 23.43 5.40 5.95
N TYR A 177 22.28 6.07 6.05
CA TYR A 177 21.58 6.71 4.95
C TYR A 177 21.44 8.21 5.20
N HIS A 178 21.47 8.98 4.13
CA HIS A 178 21.37 10.44 4.21
C HIS A 178 19.92 10.95 4.21
N CYS A 179 19.01 10.15 3.64
CA CYS A 179 17.60 10.53 3.52
C CYS A 179 16.70 9.45 4.11
N CYS A 180 15.71 9.88 4.88
CA CYS A 180 14.73 8.97 5.45
C CYS A 180 13.44 9.70 5.84
N PHE A 181 12.35 8.97 5.89
CA PHE A 181 11.12 9.38 6.56
C PHE A 181 10.35 8.20 7.14
N GLN A 182 9.62 8.47 8.20
CA GLN A 182 8.89 7.47 8.98
C GLN A 182 7.41 7.45 8.57
N SER A 183 6.80 6.26 8.49
CA SER A 183 5.36 6.09 8.34
C SER A 183 4.87 4.76 8.90
N ILE A 184 3.59 4.40 8.62
CA ILE A 184 2.93 3.27 9.25
C ILE A 184 3.20 1.99 8.46
N ARG A 185 3.70 0.96 9.14
CA ARG A 185 3.98 -0.36 8.58
C ARG A 185 2.69 -1.09 8.16
N MET A 186 2.69 -1.69 6.98
CA MET A 186 1.60 -2.51 6.43
C MET A 186 2.02 -3.96 6.17
N ILE A 187 3.22 -4.18 5.66
CA ILE A 187 3.83 -5.50 5.49
C ILE A 187 5.23 -5.43 6.06
N ASP A 188 5.57 -6.35 6.95
CA ASP A 188 6.85 -6.38 7.64
C ASP A 188 8.00 -6.89 6.74
N ASN A 189 9.23 -6.87 7.23
CA ASN A 189 10.41 -7.31 6.49
C ASN A 189 10.45 -8.82 6.19
N ASN A 190 9.58 -9.61 6.83
CA ASN A 190 9.40 -11.05 6.59
C ASN A 190 8.19 -11.34 5.67
N THR A 191 7.61 -10.31 5.05
CA THR A 191 6.42 -10.41 4.20
C THR A 191 5.14 -10.83 4.97
N ILE A 192 5.12 -10.55 6.29
CA ILE A 192 3.96 -10.83 7.14
C ILE A 192 3.05 -9.58 7.16
N PRO A 193 1.72 -9.76 6.93
CA PRO A 193 0.79 -8.65 6.97
C PRO A 193 0.65 -8.07 8.39
N VAL A 194 0.68 -6.75 8.48
CA VAL A 194 0.43 -6.00 9.72
C VAL A 194 -0.96 -5.38 9.64
N TYR A 195 -1.89 -5.95 10.38
CA TYR A 195 -3.27 -5.45 10.39
C TYR A 195 -3.47 -4.36 11.44
N TRP A 196 -3.98 -3.23 10.99
CA TRP A 196 -4.33 -2.15 11.88
C TRP A 196 -5.63 -2.45 12.62
N LYS A 197 -5.69 -1.99 13.87
CA LYS A 197 -6.87 -2.12 14.74
C LYS A 197 -7.41 -0.72 15.08
N PRO A 198 -7.91 0.04 14.11
CA PRO A 198 -8.40 1.39 14.36
C PRO A 198 -9.69 1.34 15.19
N LYS A 199 -9.91 2.37 16.01
CA LYS A 199 -11.17 2.52 16.77
C LYS A 199 -12.39 2.63 15.85
N ARG A 200 -12.19 3.13 14.62
CA ARG A 200 -13.22 3.24 13.57
C ARG A 200 -12.62 2.79 12.25
N VAL A 201 -13.38 2.01 11.49
CA VAL A 201 -12.98 1.61 10.14
C VAL A 201 -13.04 2.82 9.23
N GLN A 202 -11.89 3.20 8.67
CA GLN A 202 -11.79 4.29 7.71
C GLN A 202 -11.47 3.71 6.34
N ARG A 203 -12.18 4.19 5.32
CA ARG A 203 -11.92 3.94 3.91
C ARG A 203 -11.52 5.25 3.26
N CYS A 204 -10.46 5.26 2.48
CA CYS A 204 -10.00 6.46 1.80
C CYS A 204 -9.28 6.10 0.50
N SER A 205 -9.14 7.09 -0.39
CA SER A 205 -8.08 7.06 -1.41
C SER A 205 -6.74 6.96 -0.71
N MET A 206 -5.73 6.31 -1.29
CA MET A 206 -4.44 6.21 -0.61
C MET A 206 -3.26 6.02 -1.54
N THR A 207 -2.11 6.47 -1.08
CA THR A 207 -0.79 6.15 -1.59
C THR A 207 -0.04 5.24 -0.64
N LEU A 208 0.68 4.28 -1.21
CA LEU A 208 1.48 3.31 -0.47
C LEU A 208 2.86 3.20 -1.11
N LEU A 209 3.85 2.88 -0.31
CA LEU A 209 5.21 2.59 -0.74
C LEU A 209 5.53 1.14 -0.40
N ALA A 210 6.11 0.42 -1.35
CA ALA A 210 6.54 -0.95 -1.13
C ALA A 210 7.89 -1.22 -1.81
N THR A 211 8.54 -2.32 -1.41
CA THR A 211 9.60 -2.95 -2.19
C THR A 211 9.17 -4.35 -2.59
N ASP A 212 9.57 -4.81 -3.76
CA ASP A 212 9.40 -6.20 -4.16
C ASP A 212 10.60 -7.07 -3.74
N LYS A 213 10.48 -8.39 -3.93
CA LYS A 213 11.54 -9.35 -3.58
C LYS A 213 12.79 -9.20 -4.43
N SER A 214 12.70 -8.55 -5.58
CA SER A 214 13.84 -8.27 -6.47
C SER A 214 14.54 -6.94 -6.14
N GLY A 215 14.02 -6.17 -5.16
CA GLY A 215 14.58 -4.89 -4.74
C GLY A 215 14.06 -3.68 -5.50
N ASN A 216 13.07 -3.86 -6.39
CA ASN A 216 12.41 -2.72 -7.02
C ASN A 216 11.57 -1.94 -6.00
N VAL A 217 11.45 -0.64 -6.20
CA VAL A 217 10.58 0.25 -5.45
C VAL A 217 9.22 0.33 -6.16
N LEU A 218 8.14 0.18 -5.39
CA LEU A 218 6.78 0.22 -5.91
C LEU A 218 6.04 1.40 -5.29
N PHE A 219 5.57 2.33 -6.14
CA PHE A 219 4.60 3.35 -5.78
C PHE A 219 3.21 2.84 -6.11
N LEU A 220 2.31 2.80 -5.13
CA LEU A 220 0.94 2.34 -5.33
C LEU A 220 -0.05 3.47 -5.05
N PHE A 221 -1.05 3.58 -5.90
CA PHE A 221 -2.13 4.56 -5.77
C PHE A 221 -3.48 3.90 -5.96
N ALA A 222 -4.43 4.17 -5.07
CA ALA A 222 -5.83 3.81 -5.21
C ALA A 222 -6.72 5.04 -4.97
N ARG A 223 -7.52 5.45 -5.97
CA ARG A 223 -8.55 6.49 -5.78
C ARG A 223 -9.78 5.93 -5.09
N SER A 224 -10.18 4.70 -5.44
CA SER A 224 -11.27 4.00 -4.76
C SER A 224 -10.99 3.84 -3.28
N PRO A 225 -11.98 4.13 -2.39
CA PRO A 225 -11.77 4.11 -0.96
C PRO A 225 -11.71 2.67 -0.43
N TYR A 226 -10.52 2.27 -0.02
CA TYR A 226 -10.26 1.01 0.65
C TYR A 226 -9.75 1.23 2.08
N THR A 227 -9.87 0.23 2.93
CA THR A 227 -9.21 0.24 4.23
C THR A 227 -7.75 -0.14 4.08
N ALA A 228 -6.89 0.28 5.01
CA ALA A 228 -5.49 -0.15 5.04
C ALA A 228 -5.37 -1.69 5.07
N ASN A 229 -6.23 -2.38 5.82
CA ASN A 229 -6.21 -3.84 5.92
C ASN A 229 -6.63 -4.55 4.61
N GLU A 230 -7.57 -3.98 3.86
CA GLU A 230 -7.92 -4.49 2.52
C GLU A 230 -6.75 -4.32 1.56
N MET A 231 -6.07 -3.17 1.59
CA MET A 231 -4.90 -2.93 0.75
C MET A 231 -3.69 -3.79 1.15
N THR A 232 -3.49 -4.07 2.45
CA THR A 232 -2.46 -5.02 2.91
C THR A 232 -2.70 -6.42 2.33
N LYS A 233 -3.94 -6.93 2.41
CA LYS A 233 -4.31 -8.23 1.81
C LYS A 233 -4.15 -8.23 0.30
N PHE A 234 -4.58 -7.16 -0.35
CA PHE A 234 -4.47 -6.98 -1.80
C PHE A 234 -3.01 -7.05 -2.25
N MET A 235 -2.11 -6.28 -1.64
CA MET A 235 -0.69 -6.27 -2.01
C MET A 235 -0.05 -7.65 -1.99
N LEU A 236 -0.40 -8.50 -1.02
CA LEU A 236 0.11 -9.87 -0.92
C LEU A 236 -0.52 -10.84 -1.94
N ALA A 237 -1.76 -10.56 -2.37
CA ALA A 237 -2.51 -11.44 -3.27
C ALA A 237 -2.38 -11.05 -4.75
N ALA A 238 -1.98 -9.80 -5.05
CA ALA A 238 -2.02 -9.23 -6.39
C ALA A 238 -0.91 -9.73 -7.34
N GLY A 239 0.01 -10.58 -6.88
CA GLY A 239 1.14 -11.05 -7.69
C GLY A 239 2.23 -10.00 -7.91
N LEU A 240 2.31 -9.01 -7.02
CA LEU A 240 3.30 -7.92 -7.07
C LEU A 240 4.66 -8.30 -6.44
N ASP A 241 4.79 -9.53 -5.92
CA ASP A 241 5.98 -10.03 -5.22
C ASP A 241 6.48 -9.12 -4.09
N ILE A 242 5.53 -8.49 -3.38
CA ILE A 242 5.84 -7.54 -2.31
C ILE A 242 6.73 -8.21 -1.25
N ARG A 243 7.77 -7.51 -0.84
CA ARG A 243 8.62 -7.85 0.30
C ARG A 243 8.18 -7.10 1.55
N THR A 244 8.10 -5.78 1.49
CA THR A 244 7.72 -4.90 2.60
C THR A 244 6.91 -3.72 2.09
N ALA A 245 6.02 -3.17 2.92
CA ALA A 245 5.20 -2.04 2.53
C ALA A 245 4.83 -1.14 3.70
N MET A 246 4.66 0.16 3.39
CA MET A 246 4.21 1.19 4.31
C MET A 246 3.14 2.09 3.68
N TYR A 247 2.27 2.62 4.53
CA TYR A 247 1.30 3.64 4.17
C TYR A 247 1.98 5.00 4.04
N LEU A 248 1.53 5.83 3.10
CA LEU A 248 2.04 7.18 2.95
C LEU A 248 0.97 8.23 3.29
N GLU A 249 -0.06 8.36 2.45
CA GLU A 249 -1.07 9.39 2.62
C GLU A 249 -2.44 8.89 2.17
N GLY A 250 -3.51 9.54 2.63
CA GLY A 250 -4.88 9.21 2.26
C GLY A 250 -5.73 10.42 1.94
N GLY A 251 -6.88 10.15 1.35
CA GLY A 251 -7.85 11.18 1.00
C GLY A 251 -7.45 12.02 -0.20
N PRO A 252 -7.91 13.27 -0.29
CA PRO A 252 -7.62 14.14 -1.43
C PRO A 252 -6.14 14.50 -1.57
N GLU A 253 -5.36 14.39 -0.51
CA GLU A 253 -3.91 14.64 -0.49
C GLU A 253 -3.10 13.50 -1.13
N ALA A 254 -3.65 12.26 -1.19
CA ALA A 254 -2.98 11.13 -1.83
C ALA A 254 -2.69 11.46 -3.30
N SER A 255 -1.41 11.50 -3.70
CA SER A 255 -1.02 11.90 -5.05
C SER A 255 0.17 11.13 -5.57
N MET A 256 0.19 10.87 -6.87
CA MET A 256 1.29 10.24 -7.58
C MET A 256 1.42 10.87 -8.97
N TYR A 257 2.66 11.12 -9.39
CA TYR A 257 3.00 11.66 -10.70
C TYR A 257 4.11 10.83 -11.34
N VAL A 258 4.01 10.59 -12.63
CA VAL A 258 5.08 9.97 -13.43
C VAL A 258 5.11 10.61 -14.81
N LYS A 259 6.30 10.96 -15.26
CA LYS A 259 6.56 11.47 -16.60
C LYS A 259 7.56 10.56 -17.30
N SER A 260 7.27 10.22 -18.54
CA SER A 260 8.17 9.50 -19.44
C SER A 260 8.01 10.07 -20.87
N PRO A 261 8.93 9.79 -21.81
CA PRO A 261 8.81 10.29 -23.18
C PRO A 261 7.44 9.98 -23.78
N GLY A 262 6.67 11.04 -24.11
CA GLY A 262 5.34 10.92 -24.70
C GLY A 262 4.21 10.50 -23.75
N ASN A 263 4.48 10.35 -22.45
CA ASN A 263 3.47 9.96 -21.47
C ASN A 263 3.61 10.77 -20.17
N GLU A 264 2.49 11.30 -19.69
CA GLU A 264 2.38 11.97 -18.40
C GLU A 264 1.18 11.38 -17.64
N MET A 265 1.42 10.89 -16.44
CA MET A 265 0.40 10.30 -15.58
C MET A 265 0.30 11.07 -14.26
N ILE A 266 -0.89 11.60 -14.00
CA ILE A 266 -1.22 12.25 -12.73
C ILE A 266 -2.34 11.47 -12.05
N LYS A 267 -2.15 11.14 -10.79
CA LYS A 267 -3.15 10.49 -9.94
C LYS A 267 -3.33 11.29 -8.67
N PHE A 268 -4.58 11.53 -8.28
CA PHE A 268 -4.91 12.19 -7.02
C PHE A 268 -6.17 11.61 -6.40
N GLY A 269 -6.21 11.62 -5.10
CA GLY A 269 -7.28 11.04 -4.31
C GLY A 269 -8.47 11.97 -4.15
N SER A 270 -9.53 11.45 -3.54
CA SER A 270 -10.75 12.20 -3.30
C SER A 270 -11.41 11.76 -1.99
N PHE A 271 -11.76 10.50 -1.90
CA PHE A 271 -12.62 10.00 -0.84
C PHE A 271 -11.91 9.90 0.51
N VAL A 272 -12.51 10.50 1.55
CA VAL A 272 -12.22 10.24 2.97
C VAL A 272 -13.55 10.07 3.71
N SER A 273 -13.75 8.94 4.38
CA SER A 273 -15.05 8.50 4.91
C SER A 273 -15.76 9.45 5.89
N TYR A 274 -15.08 10.47 6.43
CA TYR A 274 -15.66 11.43 7.37
C TYR A 274 -15.78 12.84 6.82
N SER A 275 -14.73 13.36 6.20
CA SER A 275 -14.64 14.74 5.75
C SER A 275 -15.07 14.91 4.30
N ASN A 276 -14.92 13.87 3.49
CA ASN A 276 -15.33 13.86 2.09
C ASN A 276 -15.86 12.47 1.72
N PRO A 277 -17.18 12.20 1.87
CA PRO A 277 -17.77 10.91 1.53
C PRO A 277 -18.08 10.74 0.04
N ASN A 278 -17.75 11.75 -0.79
CA ASN A 278 -18.04 11.77 -2.22
C ASN A 278 -16.76 11.75 -3.04
N ASP A 279 -16.82 11.21 -4.27
CA ASP A 279 -15.70 11.23 -5.22
C ASP A 279 -15.76 12.50 -6.11
N ASP A 280 -15.73 13.66 -5.48
CA ASP A 280 -15.95 14.98 -6.09
C ASP A 280 -14.69 15.88 -6.11
N ASN A 281 -13.53 15.40 -5.62
CA ASN A 281 -12.29 16.15 -5.73
C ASN A 281 -11.79 16.15 -7.19
N LEU A 282 -11.74 17.33 -7.79
CA LEU A 282 -11.28 17.56 -9.17
C LEU A 282 -9.91 18.25 -9.23
N GLU A 283 -9.28 18.52 -8.09
CA GLU A 283 -8.06 19.30 -8.01
C GLU A 283 -6.93 18.55 -7.31
N LEU A 284 -5.71 18.73 -7.81
CA LEU A 284 -4.49 18.31 -7.13
C LEU A 284 -4.31 19.15 -5.86
N ARG A 285 -4.20 18.45 -4.71
CA ARG A 285 -3.86 19.11 -3.46
C ARG A 285 -2.37 19.44 -3.40
N LYS A 286 -2.05 20.56 -2.77
CA LYS A 286 -0.68 20.94 -2.45
C LYS A 286 -0.22 20.20 -1.21
N MET A 287 1.07 19.82 -1.18
CA MET A 287 1.70 19.12 -0.06
C MET A 287 3.11 19.66 0.19
N PRO A 288 3.63 19.56 1.43
CA PRO A 288 4.93 20.10 1.74
C PRO A 288 6.09 19.18 1.33
N ASN A 289 5.87 17.86 1.25
CA ASN A 289 6.95 16.89 1.11
C ASN A 289 6.57 15.77 0.13
N VAL A 290 7.49 15.43 -0.78
CA VAL A 290 7.33 14.33 -1.72
C VAL A 290 8.59 13.48 -1.80
N LEU A 291 8.43 12.18 -2.05
CA LEU A 291 9.48 11.26 -2.47
C LEU A 291 9.51 11.22 -3.98
N GLY A 292 10.54 11.77 -4.58
CA GLY A 292 10.75 11.77 -6.02
C GLY A 292 11.74 10.70 -6.47
N PHE A 293 11.72 10.40 -7.76
CA PHE A 293 12.77 9.63 -8.43
C PHE A 293 13.16 10.29 -9.74
N LYS A 294 14.43 10.12 -10.13
CA LYS A 294 14.97 10.60 -11.41
C LYS A 294 15.96 9.61 -11.98
N ARG A 295 16.06 9.57 -13.31
CA ARG A 295 16.98 8.71 -14.03
C ARG A 295 18.45 9.08 -13.70
N LYS A 296 19.30 8.06 -13.56
CA LYS A 296 20.73 8.22 -13.36
C LYS A 296 21.42 8.73 -14.62
#